data_5187960324e97f802717e8aa586b9ff5
#
_entry.id   5187960324e97f802717e8aa586b9ff5
#
_cell.length_a   1.000
_cell.length_b   1.000
_cell.length_c   1.000
_cell.angle_alpha   90.00
_cell.angle_beta   90.00
_cell.angle_gamma   90.00
#
_symmetry.space_group_name_H-M   'P 1'
#
loop_
_entity.id
_entity.type
_entity.pdbx_description
1 polymer ?
#
loop_
_entity_poly.entity_id
_entity_poly.type
_entity_poly.pdbx_seq_one_letter_code
_entity_poly.pdbx_strand_id
1 'polypeptide(L)'
;RELVTLLKLIDKGKIPIDAKGSWAGAMGAVQFMPSNVQAYGVDADKDGIVDLWNSQEDIYSSAANFLKHLGWKKGQKWGREVTIPKNFDYRLTGLQNKKKVTDWGSLGVRKANGSVLPNSSMEGSLIVPMGHRGPAFLVYQNFSVILGWNRSQLYALSVGYLGDRIKGQGKLRAKPLDEPLLSKEDILSIQETLNILDYDAGVADGVLGPKTRAAARQFQSDIGMVADGYVGYELLQKFQ
;
A
#
# COMPACT_ATOMS: atom_id res chain seq x y z
N ARG A 1 13.03 17.93 -14.58
CA ARG A 1 12.85 16.79 -15.51
C ARG A 1 11.39 16.69 -15.95
N GLU A 2 10.43 16.57 -15.04
CA GLU A 2 9.01 16.39 -15.38
C GLU A 2 8.43 17.58 -16.17
N LEU A 3 8.74 18.84 -15.78
CA LEU A 3 8.30 20.02 -16.51
C LEU A 3 8.77 20.01 -17.98
N VAL A 4 10.02 19.65 -18.23
CA VAL A 4 10.55 19.58 -19.61
C VAL A 4 9.84 18.50 -20.42
N THR A 5 9.51 17.37 -19.80
CA THR A 5 8.71 16.32 -20.43
C THR A 5 7.31 16.81 -20.77
N LEU A 6 6.66 17.52 -19.83
CA LEU A 6 5.35 18.11 -20.05
C LEU A 6 5.35 19.08 -21.25
N LEU A 7 6.29 20.03 -21.28
CA LEU A 7 6.40 20.98 -22.37
C LEU A 7 6.58 20.30 -23.75
N LYS A 8 7.39 19.24 -23.79
CA LYS A 8 7.55 18.43 -25.01
C LYS A 8 6.29 17.70 -25.43
N LEU A 9 5.45 17.27 -24.50
CA LEU A 9 4.18 16.62 -24.80
C LEU A 9 3.15 17.63 -25.31
N ILE A 10 3.13 18.83 -24.77
CA ILE A 10 2.29 19.95 -25.25
C ILE A 10 2.75 20.38 -26.66
N ASP A 11 4.04 20.58 -26.87
CA ASP A 11 4.61 20.96 -28.16
C ASP A 11 4.28 19.94 -29.27
N LYS A 12 4.19 18.67 -28.93
CA LYS A 12 3.78 17.59 -29.83
C LYS A 12 2.26 17.44 -29.97
N GLY A 13 1.47 18.30 -29.36
CA GLY A 13 0.00 18.22 -29.36
C GLY A 13 -0.57 16.97 -28.65
N LYS A 14 0.20 16.31 -27.80
CA LYS A 14 -0.24 15.10 -27.09
C LYS A 14 -0.97 15.37 -25.78
N ILE A 15 -0.85 16.58 -25.26
CA ILE A 15 -1.53 17.06 -24.06
C ILE A 15 -2.03 18.49 -24.35
N PRO A 16 -3.23 18.85 -23.92
CA PRO A 16 -3.74 20.22 -24.05
C PRO A 16 -2.83 21.26 -23.39
N ILE A 17 -2.72 22.46 -24.00
CA ILE A 17 -1.88 23.55 -23.47
C ILE A 17 -2.37 24.07 -22.12
N ASP A 18 -3.65 23.96 -21.84
CA ASP A 18 -4.33 24.38 -20.62
C ASP A 18 -4.46 23.24 -19.59
N ALA A 19 -3.75 22.13 -19.80
CA ALA A 19 -3.73 20.98 -18.92
C ALA A 19 -3.40 21.37 -17.47
N LYS A 20 -4.24 20.92 -16.54
CA LYS A 20 -4.09 21.19 -15.10
C LYS A 20 -3.57 19.94 -14.39
N GLY A 21 -2.73 20.16 -13.38
CA GLY A 21 -2.17 19.09 -12.57
C GLY A 21 -1.99 19.52 -11.11
N SER A 22 -1.46 18.59 -10.30
CA SER A 22 -1.09 18.86 -8.92
C SER A 22 0.15 19.76 -8.86
N TRP A 23 0.44 20.31 -7.68
CA TRP A 23 1.67 21.12 -7.44
C TRP A 23 2.96 20.36 -7.80
N ALA A 24 2.96 19.02 -7.70
CA ALA A 24 4.11 18.17 -8.04
C ALA A 24 4.12 17.74 -9.52
N GLY A 25 3.11 18.12 -10.32
CA GLY A 25 3.02 17.83 -11.75
C GLY A 25 2.27 16.55 -12.11
N ALA A 26 1.57 15.91 -11.17
CA ALA A 26 0.70 14.78 -11.49
C ALA A 26 -0.57 15.26 -12.20
N MET A 27 -1.00 14.58 -13.27
CA MET A 27 -1.99 15.06 -14.22
C MET A 27 -3.17 14.11 -14.40
N GLY A 28 -4.33 14.71 -14.68
CA GLY A 28 -5.55 14.00 -15.03
C GLY A 28 -6.15 13.14 -13.93
N ALA A 29 -7.19 12.40 -14.25
CA ALA A 29 -7.94 11.55 -13.30
C ALA A 29 -7.08 10.45 -12.65
N VAL A 30 -6.05 9.97 -13.33
CA VAL A 30 -5.13 8.93 -12.86
C VAL A 30 -3.86 9.47 -12.21
N GLN A 31 -3.69 10.80 -12.16
CA GLN A 31 -2.56 11.47 -11.53
C GLN A 31 -1.20 10.96 -12.06
N PHE A 32 -1.08 10.86 -13.37
CA PHE A 32 0.18 10.48 -14.01
C PHE A 32 1.18 11.62 -13.98
N MET A 33 2.44 11.30 -13.67
CA MET A 33 3.54 12.21 -13.95
C MET A 33 3.75 12.35 -15.46
N PRO A 34 4.23 13.50 -15.98
CA PRO A 34 4.50 13.68 -17.40
C PRO A 34 5.30 12.55 -18.04
N SER A 35 6.31 12.04 -17.35
CA SER A 35 7.08 10.88 -17.80
C SER A 35 6.22 9.61 -17.92
N ASN A 36 5.23 9.41 -17.06
CA ASN A 36 4.30 8.29 -17.16
C ASN A 36 3.32 8.46 -18.32
N VAL A 37 2.84 9.69 -18.59
CA VAL A 37 2.03 9.96 -19.79
C VAL A 37 2.83 9.65 -21.05
N GLN A 38 4.08 10.09 -21.11
CA GLN A 38 4.95 9.82 -22.26
C GLN A 38 5.19 8.33 -22.52
N ALA A 39 5.34 7.55 -21.43
CA ALA A 39 5.70 6.14 -21.53
C ALA A 39 4.51 5.20 -21.65
N TYR A 40 3.36 5.56 -21.03
CA TYR A 40 2.24 4.65 -20.82
C TYR A 40 0.88 5.23 -21.26
N GLY A 41 0.82 6.52 -21.63
CA GLY A 41 -0.39 7.13 -22.14
C GLY A 41 -0.88 6.43 -23.41
N VAL A 42 -2.17 6.22 -23.51
CA VAL A 42 -2.85 5.58 -24.63
C VAL A 42 -3.94 6.51 -25.14
N ASP A 43 -3.85 6.88 -26.40
CA ASP A 43 -4.91 7.52 -27.17
C ASP A 43 -5.82 6.40 -27.68
N ALA A 44 -6.87 6.10 -26.93
CA ALA A 44 -7.71 4.93 -27.17
C ALA A 44 -8.86 5.21 -28.14
N ASP A 45 -9.35 6.45 -28.19
CA ASP A 45 -10.36 6.92 -29.15
C ASP A 45 -9.76 7.40 -30.49
N LYS A 46 -8.41 7.51 -30.54
CA LYS A 46 -7.62 7.82 -31.74
C LYS A 46 -7.86 9.24 -32.30
N ASP A 47 -8.12 10.18 -31.43
CA ASP A 47 -8.28 11.59 -31.78
C ASP A 47 -6.93 12.35 -31.91
N GLY A 48 -5.83 11.68 -31.55
CA GLY A 48 -4.47 12.22 -31.63
C GLY A 48 -3.93 12.76 -30.30
N ILE A 49 -4.77 12.87 -29.27
CA ILE A 49 -4.46 13.39 -27.94
C ILE A 49 -4.55 12.26 -26.91
N VAL A 50 -3.83 12.38 -25.81
CA VAL A 50 -4.03 11.52 -24.62
C VAL A 50 -4.75 12.35 -23.57
N ASP A 51 -6.10 12.35 -23.62
CA ASP A 51 -6.93 13.14 -22.71
C ASP A 51 -7.20 12.37 -21.41
N LEU A 52 -6.36 12.59 -20.41
CA LEU A 52 -6.52 12.00 -19.08
C LEU A 52 -7.51 12.75 -18.17
N TRP A 53 -8.22 13.76 -18.68
CA TRP A 53 -9.18 14.56 -17.91
C TRP A 53 -10.63 14.24 -18.30
N ASN A 54 -10.92 14.08 -19.60
CA ASN A 54 -12.27 13.98 -20.11
C ASN A 54 -12.56 12.69 -20.88
N SER A 55 -11.55 12.08 -21.57
CA SER A 55 -11.74 10.82 -22.29
C SER A 55 -11.64 9.62 -21.32
N GLN A 56 -12.77 8.96 -21.04
CA GLN A 56 -12.78 7.75 -20.22
C GLN A 56 -11.99 6.61 -20.88
N GLU A 57 -12.02 6.52 -22.20
CA GLU A 57 -11.30 5.55 -22.99
C GLU A 57 -9.79 5.67 -22.78
N ASP A 58 -9.25 6.87 -22.82
CA ASP A 58 -7.83 7.16 -22.60
C ASP A 58 -7.43 6.95 -21.17
N ILE A 59 -8.25 7.44 -20.21
CA ILE A 59 -8.02 7.30 -18.77
C ILE A 59 -7.88 5.83 -18.41
N TYR A 60 -8.85 4.98 -18.77
CA TYR A 60 -8.80 3.56 -18.39
C TYR A 60 -7.77 2.78 -19.17
N SER A 61 -7.57 3.09 -20.46
CA SER A 61 -6.56 2.40 -21.27
C SER A 61 -5.15 2.73 -20.82
N SER A 62 -4.87 4.00 -20.50
CA SER A 62 -3.58 4.42 -19.95
C SER A 62 -3.32 3.78 -18.59
N ALA A 63 -4.31 3.78 -17.69
CA ALA A 63 -4.22 3.13 -16.39
C ALA A 63 -3.94 1.62 -16.51
N ALA A 64 -4.68 0.93 -17.38
CA ALA A 64 -4.50 -0.49 -17.63
C ALA A 64 -3.12 -0.80 -18.25
N ASN A 65 -2.67 0.04 -19.18
CA ASN A 65 -1.34 -0.09 -19.80
C ASN A 65 -0.22 0.08 -18.76
N PHE A 66 -0.33 1.06 -17.88
CA PHE A 66 0.66 1.25 -16.81
C PHE A 66 0.68 0.07 -15.84
N LEU A 67 -0.48 -0.39 -15.34
CA LEU A 67 -0.54 -1.58 -14.48
C LEU A 67 0.07 -2.82 -15.17
N LYS A 68 -0.18 -3.01 -16.46
CA LYS A 68 0.41 -4.09 -17.26
C LYS A 68 1.94 -4.01 -17.25
N HIS A 69 2.51 -2.81 -17.47
CA HIS A 69 3.97 -2.60 -17.46
C HIS A 69 4.57 -2.78 -16.06
N LEU A 70 3.83 -2.44 -14.99
CA LEU A 70 4.22 -2.74 -13.61
C LEU A 70 4.15 -4.24 -13.27
N GLY A 71 3.67 -5.08 -14.19
CA GLY A 71 3.63 -6.53 -14.05
C GLY A 71 2.33 -7.09 -13.49
N TRP A 72 1.20 -6.41 -13.72
CA TRP A 72 -0.12 -6.92 -13.34
C TRP A 72 -0.39 -8.31 -13.92
N LYS A 73 -0.78 -9.23 -13.05
CA LYS A 73 -1.12 -10.61 -13.42
C LYS A 73 -2.64 -10.75 -13.52
N LYS A 74 -3.15 -10.84 -14.77
CA LYS A 74 -4.57 -11.07 -15.03
C LYS A 74 -5.04 -12.35 -14.32
N GLY A 75 -6.21 -12.29 -13.69
CA GLY A 75 -6.80 -13.42 -12.95
C GLY A 75 -6.24 -13.65 -11.55
N GLN A 76 -5.13 -13.03 -11.16
CA GLN A 76 -4.66 -13.08 -9.78
C GLN A 76 -5.32 -12.01 -8.91
N LYS A 77 -5.59 -12.37 -7.65
CA LYS A 77 -6.04 -11.40 -6.65
C LYS A 77 -4.88 -10.49 -6.24
N TRP A 78 -5.21 -9.28 -5.80
CA TRP A 78 -4.24 -8.40 -5.14
C TRP A 78 -3.90 -8.88 -3.71
N GLY A 79 -4.90 -9.44 -3.02
CA GLY A 79 -4.81 -9.93 -1.64
C GLY A 79 -6.13 -10.49 -1.17
N ARG A 80 -6.20 -10.74 0.11
CA ARG A 80 -7.42 -11.12 0.84
C ARG A 80 -7.29 -10.80 2.31
N GLU A 81 -8.41 -10.48 2.95
CA GLU A 81 -8.48 -10.43 4.40
C GLU A 81 -8.32 -11.84 5.00
N VAL A 82 -7.56 -11.92 6.09
CA VAL A 82 -7.25 -13.17 6.79
C VAL A 82 -7.40 -12.99 8.30
N THR A 83 -7.50 -14.12 9.02
CA THR A 83 -7.34 -14.17 10.47
C THR A 83 -6.00 -14.81 10.82
N ILE A 84 -5.41 -14.35 11.92
CA ILE A 84 -4.12 -14.79 12.43
C ILE A 84 -4.36 -15.49 13.78
N PRO A 85 -3.69 -16.62 14.09
CA PRO A 85 -3.83 -17.27 15.38
C PRO A 85 -3.27 -16.41 16.52
N LYS A 86 -3.78 -16.60 17.76
CA LYS A 86 -3.38 -15.80 18.91
C LYS A 86 -1.86 -15.81 19.20
N ASN A 87 -1.21 -16.95 19.03
CA ASN A 87 0.22 -17.14 19.32
C ASN A 87 1.07 -16.99 18.06
N PHE A 88 0.72 -16.05 17.18
CA PHE A 88 1.45 -15.85 15.93
C PHE A 88 2.72 -15.04 16.15
N ASP A 89 3.79 -15.43 15.47
CA ASP A 89 5.03 -14.66 15.44
C ASP A 89 4.91 -13.50 14.42
N TYR A 90 4.64 -12.30 14.91
CA TYR A 90 4.48 -11.11 14.07
C TYR A 90 5.76 -10.65 13.38
N ARG A 91 6.94 -11.19 13.75
CA ARG A 91 8.20 -10.96 13.00
C ARG A 91 8.12 -11.52 11.59
N LEU A 92 7.21 -12.46 11.33
CA LEU A 92 6.93 -13.01 10.00
C LEU A 92 6.09 -12.08 9.13
N THR A 93 5.50 -11.00 9.68
CA THR A 93 4.72 -10.02 8.90
C THR A 93 5.62 -9.05 8.15
N GLY A 94 5.05 -8.39 7.14
CA GLY A 94 5.73 -7.39 6.32
C GLY A 94 5.96 -7.85 4.88
N LEU A 95 6.05 -6.89 3.96
CA LEU A 95 6.12 -7.14 2.51
C LEU A 95 7.38 -7.90 2.08
N GLN A 96 8.45 -7.80 2.85
CA GLN A 96 9.72 -8.50 2.61
C GLN A 96 9.63 -10.01 2.91
N ASN A 97 8.69 -10.43 3.75
CA ASN A 97 8.53 -11.83 4.17
C ASN A 97 7.51 -12.54 3.27
N LYS A 98 7.98 -13.16 2.20
CA LYS A 98 7.13 -13.93 1.29
C LYS A 98 7.17 -15.41 1.64
N LYS A 99 6.00 -16.04 1.67
CA LYS A 99 5.82 -17.48 1.83
C LYS A 99 4.70 -17.95 0.91
N LYS A 100 4.70 -19.25 0.59
CA LYS A 100 3.58 -19.87 -0.15
C LYS A 100 2.29 -19.76 0.67
N VAL A 101 1.16 -19.69 -0.01
CA VAL A 101 -0.16 -19.65 0.65
C VAL A 101 -0.37 -20.89 1.53
N THR A 102 0.14 -22.06 1.11
CA THR A 102 0.14 -23.29 1.91
C THR A 102 0.91 -23.14 3.22
N ASP A 103 2.08 -22.49 3.18
CA ASP A 103 2.93 -22.32 4.36
C ASP A 103 2.28 -21.36 5.37
N TRP A 104 1.65 -20.30 4.90
CA TRP A 104 0.82 -19.45 5.75
C TRP A 104 -0.34 -20.22 6.39
N GLY A 105 -0.99 -21.12 5.63
CA GLY A 105 -2.00 -22.02 6.14
C GLY A 105 -1.49 -22.95 7.24
N SER A 106 -0.27 -23.50 7.11
CA SER A 106 0.39 -24.33 8.13
C SER A 106 0.74 -23.55 9.38
N LEU A 107 1.03 -22.25 9.27
CA LEU A 107 1.22 -21.34 10.40
C LEU A 107 -0.10 -20.90 11.08
N GLY A 108 -1.24 -21.48 10.68
CA GLY A 108 -2.53 -21.20 11.30
C GLY A 108 -3.30 -20.02 10.70
N VAL A 109 -2.78 -19.36 9.68
CA VAL A 109 -3.51 -18.29 8.98
C VAL A 109 -4.72 -18.86 8.26
N ARG A 110 -5.87 -18.20 8.37
CA ARG A 110 -7.16 -18.62 7.77
C ARG A 110 -7.78 -17.48 6.97
N LYS A 111 -8.70 -17.78 6.06
CA LYS A 111 -9.53 -16.73 5.45
C LYS A 111 -10.32 -16.01 6.53
N ALA A 112 -10.76 -14.77 6.28
CA ALA A 112 -11.52 -13.98 7.24
C ALA A 112 -12.80 -14.65 7.77
N ASN A 113 -13.35 -15.63 7.03
CA ASN A 113 -14.49 -16.43 7.48
C ASN A 113 -14.10 -17.68 8.30
N GLY A 114 -12.82 -17.83 8.67
CA GLY A 114 -12.28 -18.96 9.43
C GLY A 114 -11.94 -20.20 8.60
N SER A 115 -12.33 -20.26 7.31
CA SER A 115 -12.02 -21.41 6.47
C SER A 115 -10.53 -21.47 6.08
N VAL A 116 -10.05 -22.65 5.73
CA VAL A 116 -8.65 -22.87 5.31
C VAL A 116 -8.28 -22.03 4.08
N LEU A 117 -7.03 -21.62 4.01
CA LEU A 117 -6.48 -21.01 2.81
C LEU A 117 -6.46 -22.02 1.66
N PRO A 118 -6.55 -21.59 0.39
CA PRO A 118 -6.49 -22.52 -0.73
C PRO A 118 -5.13 -23.22 -0.78
N ASN A 119 -5.13 -24.46 -1.23
CA ASN A 119 -3.88 -25.16 -1.56
C ASN A 119 -3.26 -24.49 -2.81
N SER A 120 -2.26 -23.67 -2.62
CA SER A 120 -1.62 -22.90 -3.69
C SER A 120 -0.16 -22.62 -3.37
N SER A 121 0.69 -22.83 -4.36
CA SER A 121 2.11 -22.47 -4.34
C SER A 121 2.36 -20.97 -4.58
N MET A 122 1.31 -20.18 -4.83
CA MET A 122 1.42 -18.74 -5.00
C MET A 122 2.02 -18.12 -3.74
N GLU A 123 2.98 -17.24 -3.91
CA GLU A 123 3.60 -16.52 -2.81
C GLU A 123 2.81 -15.27 -2.43
N GLY A 124 2.84 -14.94 -1.16
CA GLY A 124 2.26 -13.73 -0.61
C GLY A 124 2.93 -13.31 0.68
N SER A 125 2.72 -12.08 1.06
CA SER A 125 3.17 -11.50 2.33
C SER A 125 1.99 -11.22 3.25
N LEU A 126 2.17 -11.44 4.54
CA LEU A 126 1.17 -11.11 5.54
C LEU A 126 1.42 -9.70 6.07
N ILE A 127 0.43 -8.83 5.99
CA ILE A 127 0.53 -7.47 6.51
C ILE A 127 -0.57 -7.18 7.54
N VAL A 128 -0.22 -6.40 8.55
CA VAL A 128 -1.08 -5.96 9.64
C VAL A 128 -1.00 -4.43 9.75
N PRO A 129 -1.71 -3.69 8.88
CA PRO A 129 -1.55 -2.25 8.74
C PRO A 129 -1.91 -1.47 10.02
N MET A 130 -2.73 -2.05 10.89
CA MET A 130 -3.15 -1.51 12.18
C MET A 130 -2.75 -2.44 13.34
N GLY A 131 -1.64 -3.15 13.20
CA GLY A 131 -1.14 -4.09 14.21
C GLY A 131 -2.01 -5.33 14.40
N HIS A 132 -1.74 -6.06 15.47
CA HIS A 132 -2.35 -7.35 15.78
C HIS A 132 -3.84 -7.28 16.13
N ARG A 133 -4.32 -6.11 16.53
CA ARG A 133 -5.73 -5.86 16.89
C ARG A 133 -6.59 -5.46 15.70
N GLY A 134 -5.97 -5.01 14.61
CA GLY A 134 -6.65 -4.57 13.40
C GLY A 134 -6.82 -5.67 12.35
N PRO A 135 -7.37 -5.32 11.17
CA PRO A 135 -7.50 -6.24 10.05
C PRO A 135 -6.14 -6.69 9.52
N ALA A 136 -6.04 -7.97 9.19
CA ALA A 136 -4.85 -8.57 8.59
C ALA A 136 -5.12 -8.98 7.14
N PHE A 137 -4.11 -8.88 6.29
CA PHE A 137 -4.23 -9.20 4.87
C PHE A 137 -3.07 -10.07 4.40
N LEU A 138 -3.40 -11.11 3.65
CA LEU A 138 -2.42 -11.84 2.84
C LEU A 138 -2.44 -11.22 1.43
N VAL A 139 -1.35 -10.54 1.08
CA VAL A 139 -1.21 -9.77 -0.17
C VAL A 139 -0.28 -10.46 -1.15
N TYR A 140 -0.54 -10.28 -2.45
CA TYR A 140 0.11 -11.00 -3.54
C TYR A 140 0.82 -10.06 -4.51
N GLN A 141 1.31 -10.60 -5.64
CA GLN A 141 2.06 -9.83 -6.63
C GLN A 141 1.29 -8.57 -7.11
N ASN A 142 -0.01 -8.66 -7.35
CA ASN A 142 -0.79 -7.50 -7.81
C ASN A 142 -0.87 -6.38 -6.77
N PHE A 143 -0.72 -6.67 -5.48
CA PHE A 143 -0.57 -5.64 -4.45
C PHE A 143 0.73 -4.85 -4.64
N SER A 144 1.83 -5.54 -4.93
CA SER A 144 3.11 -4.90 -5.23
C SER A 144 3.04 -4.05 -6.50
N VAL A 145 2.22 -4.45 -7.47
CA VAL A 145 1.96 -3.64 -8.68
C VAL A 145 1.25 -2.33 -8.32
N ILE A 146 0.22 -2.39 -7.47
CA ILE A 146 -0.46 -1.16 -7.00
C ILE A 146 0.50 -0.27 -6.20
N LEU A 147 1.39 -0.85 -5.39
CA LEU A 147 2.46 -0.11 -4.70
C LEU A 147 3.46 0.54 -5.67
N GLY A 148 3.64 -0.01 -6.85
CA GLY A 148 4.44 0.61 -7.91
C GLY A 148 3.81 1.89 -8.46
N TRP A 149 2.48 2.02 -8.36
CA TRP A 149 1.77 3.25 -8.68
C TRP A 149 1.89 4.30 -7.56
N ASN A 150 1.60 3.86 -6.34
CA ASN A 150 1.70 4.69 -5.14
C ASN A 150 2.25 3.84 -3.99
N ARG A 151 3.35 4.26 -3.40
CA ARG A 151 4.10 3.51 -2.37
C ARG A 151 3.38 3.37 -1.03
N SER A 152 2.20 3.95 -0.87
CA SER A 152 1.39 3.81 0.35
C SER A 152 0.69 2.45 0.41
N GLN A 153 0.92 1.68 1.48
CA GLN A 153 0.22 0.43 1.71
C GLN A 153 -1.30 0.63 1.89
N LEU A 154 -1.70 1.72 2.54
CA LEU A 154 -3.11 2.05 2.73
C LEU A 154 -3.78 2.39 1.40
N TYR A 155 -3.09 3.12 0.51
CA TYR A 155 -3.57 3.34 -0.86
C TYR A 155 -3.78 2.01 -1.59
N ALA A 156 -2.78 1.14 -1.57
CA ALA A 156 -2.86 -0.14 -2.26
C ALA A 156 -3.97 -1.05 -1.72
N LEU A 157 -4.19 -1.06 -0.39
CA LEU A 157 -5.32 -1.74 0.24
C LEU A 157 -6.66 -1.14 -0.21
N SER A 158 -6.78 0.20 -0.19
CA SER A 158 -8.01 0.91 -0.59
C SER A 158 -8.37 0.63 -2.05
N VAL A 159 -7.41 0.71 -2.96
CA VAL A 159 -7.60 0.41 -4.38
C VAL A 159 -8.02 -1.05 -4.59
N GLY A 160 -7.29 -1.98 -3.98
CA GLY A 160 -7.59 -3.40 -4.07
C GLY A 160 -8.97 -3.74 -3.49
N TYR A 161 -9.28 -3.21 -2.32
CA TYR A 161 -10.57 -3.40 -1.65
C TYR A 161 -11.71 -2.75 -2.45
N LEU A 162 -11.54 -1.54 -2.97
CA LEU A 162 -12.54 -0.90 -3.83
C LEU A 162 -12.84 -1.75 -5.07
N GLY A 163 -11.80 -2.28 -5.73
CA GLY A 163 -11.96 -3.21 -6.84
C GLY A 163 -12.76 -4.46 -6.48
N ASP A 164 -12.54 -5.02 -5.29
CA ASP A 164 -13.32 -6.15 -4.78
C ASP A 164 -14.77 -5.74 -4.49
N ARG A 165 -15.02 -4.54 -3.95
CA ARG A 165 -16.35 -4.01 -3.70
C ARG A 165 -17.15 -3.80 -4.99
N ILE A 166 -16.51 -3.24 -6.03
CA ILE A 166 -17.11 -3.07 -7.37
C ILE A 166 -17.51 -4.43 -7.96
N LYS A 167 -16.71 -5.47 -7.71
CA LYS A 167 -17.02 -6.86 -8.13
C LYS A 167 -18.05 -7.57 -7.25
N GLY A 168 -18.71 -6.86 -6.34
CA GLY A 168 -19.77 -7.42 -5.48
C GLY A 168 -19.26 -8.22 -4.27
N GLN A 169 -17.96 -8.15 -3.94
CA GLN A 169 -17.46 -8.82 -2.74
C GLN A 169 -17.95 -8.12 -1.45
N GLY A 170 -18.06 -8.88 -0.36
CA GLY A 170 -18.54 -8.39 0.93
C GLY A 170 -17.63 -7.33 1.57
N LYS A 171 -18.11 -6.72 2.66
CA LYS A 171 -17.31 -5.85 3.51
C LYS A 171 -16.23 -6.65 4.23
N LEU A 172 -15.19 -5.96 4.71
CA LEU A 172 -14.22 -6.52 5.65
C LEU A 172 -14.95 -7.04 6.89
N ARG A 173 -14.47 -8.15 7.43
CA ARG A 173 -15.02 -8.76 8.65
C ARG A 173 -14.39 -8.18 9.91
N ALA A 174 -13.08 -7.95 9.89
CA ALA A 174 -12.41 -7.24 10.97
C ALA A 174 -12.69 -5.75 10.83
N LYS A 175 -13.02 -5.10 11.95
CA LYS A 175 -13.17 -3.63 12.01
C LYS A 175 -11.78 -3.00 12.11
N PRO A 176 -11.56 -1.85 11.45
CA PRO A 176 -10.41 -1.00 11.76
C PRO A 176 -10.41 -0.63 13.25
N LEU A 177 -9.24 -0.36 13.81
CA LEU A 177 -9.15 0.15 15.18
C LEU A 177 -9.82 1.52 15.24
N ASP A 178 -10.60 1.70 16.30
CA ASP A 178 -11.17 3.00 16.66
C ASP A 178 -10.27 3.62 17.73
N GLU A 179 -9.17 4.19 17.28
CA GLU A 179 -8.19 4.88 18.13
C GLU A 179 -7.80 6.22 17.50
N PRO A 180 -7.38 7.21 18.32
CA PRO A 180 -6.89 8.49 17.80
C PRO A 180 -5.76 8.29 16.81
N LEU A 181 -5.78 9.06 15.71
CA LEU A 181 -4.65 9.13 14.80
C LEU A 181 -3.51 9.88 15.48
N LEU A 182 -2.31 9.34 15.40
CA LEU A 182 -1.11 10.03 15.87
C LEU A 182 -0.85 11.27 15.00
N SER A 183 -0.60 12.38 15.66
CA SER A 183 -0.10 13.58 15.00
C SER A 183 1.34 13.38 14.52
N LYS A 184 1.86 14.32 13.75
CA LYS A 184 3.27 14.31 13.35
C LYS A 184 4.19 14.46 14.59
N GLU A 185 3.77 15.26 15.53
CA GLU A 185 4.45 15.51 16.80
C GLU A 185 4.50 14.25 17.66
N ASP A 186 3.41 13.48 17.72
CA ASP A 186 3.39 12.19 18.43
C ASP A 186 4.38 11.20 17.81
N ILE A 187 4.40 11.11 16.48
CA ILE A 187 5.33 10.21 15.76
C ILE A 187 6.78 10.64 16.00
N LEU A 188 7.06 11.95 15.97
CA LEU A 188 8.37 12.50 16.25
C LEU A 188 8.84 12.12 17.66
N SER A 189 7.99 12.35 18.67
CA SER A 189 8.25 11.99 20.07
C SER A 189 8.54 10.50 20.25
N ILE A 190 7.77 9.62 19.56
CA ILE A 190 8.02 8.17 19.58
C ILE A 190 9.38 7.85 18.98
N GLN A 191 9.73 8.45 17.83
CA GLN A 191 11.02 8.22 17.17
C GLN A 191 12.19 8.67 18.06
N GLU A 192 12.10 9.85 18.66
CA GLU A 192 13.09 10.39 19.59
C GLU A 192 13.27 9.48 20.81
N THR A 193 12.17 9.06 21.43
CA THR A 193 12.20 8.18 22.60
C THR A 193 12.81 6.83 22.25
N LEU A 194 12.45 6.22 21.13
CA LEU A 194 13.06 4.97 20.68
C LEU A 194 14.57 5.11 20.47
N ASN A 195 15.02 6.24 19.87
CA ASN A 195 16.44 6.49 19.67
C ASN A 195 17.19 6.73 21.00
N ILE A 196 16.56 7.43 21.97
CA ILE A 196 17.13 7.61 23.33
C ILE A 196 17.30 6.26 24.06
N LEU A 197 16.39 5.31 23.79
CA LEU A 197 16.43 3.96 24.34
C LEU A 197 17.30 2.98 23.51
N ASP A 198 18.14 3.48 22.61
CA ASP A 198 19.05 2.71 21.75
C ASP A 198 18.37 1.79 20.72
N TYR A 199 17.08 2.06 20.36
CA TYR A 199 16.44 1.43 19.21
C TYR A 199 16.61 2.30 17.97
N ASP A 200 17.25 1.82 16.90
CA ASP A 200 17.47 2.61 15.65
C ASP A 200 16.14 2.87 14.93
N ALA A 201 15.41 3.91 15.36
CA ALA A 201 14.21 4.37 14.69
C ALA A 201 14.49 5.20 13.41
N GLY A 202 15.76 5.46 13.11
CA GLY A 202 16.20 6.34 12.04
C GLY A 202 16.13 7.81 12.44
N VAL A 203 16.12 8.69 11.43
CA VAL A 203 15.96 10.14 11.67
C VAL A 203 14.55 10.40 12.21
N ALA A 204 14.46 11.15 13.31
CA ALA A 204 13.18 11.59 13.83
C ALA A 204 12.63 12.73 12.94
N ASP A 205 11.76 12.39 12.01
CA ASP A 205 11.17 13.29 11.00
C ASP A 205 9.63 13.33 11.06
N GLY A 206 9.02 12.55 11.96
CA GLY A 206 7.57 12.42 12.10
C GLY A 206 6.92 11.58 11.00
N VAL A 207 7.71 10.76 10.27
CA VAL A 207 7.22 9.87 9.22
C VAL A 207 7.45 8.40 9.59
N LEU A 208 6.39 7.59 9.56
CA LEU A 208 6.46 6.16 9.92
C LEU A 208 7.13 5.33 8.81
N GLY A 209 8.46 5.28 8.84
CA GLY A 209 9.29 4.50 7.94
C GLY A 209 9.51 3.05 8.40
N PRO A 210 10.22 2.25 7.59
CA PRO A 210 10.57 0.87 7.93
C PRO A 210 11.45 0.75 9.19
N LYS A 211 12.39 1.69 9.40
CA LYS A 211 13.25 1.75 10.58
C LYS A 211 12.44 1.99 11.85
N THR A 212 11.56 3.00 11.85
CA THR A 212 10.67 3.28 12.98
C THR A 212 9.82 2.07 13.37
N ARG A 213 9.28 1.33 12.38
CA ARG A 213 8.49 0.12 12.65
C ARG A 213 9.35 -1.04 13.16
N ALA A 214 10.59 -1.15 12.72
CA ALA A 214 11.53 -2.16 13.21
C ALA A 214 11.95 -1.88 14.66
N ALA A 215 12.27 -0.62 14.98
CA ALA A 215 12.58 -0.15 16.33
C ALA A 215 11.40 -0.36 17.30
N ALA A 216 10.20 0.03 16.87
CA ALA A 216 8.98 -0.21 17.65
C ALA A 216 8.75 -1.69 17.91
N ARG A 217 8.98 -2.57 16.93
CA ARG A 217 8.85 -4.03 17.12
C ARG A 217 9.84 -4.57 18.13
N GLN A 218 11.10 -4.11 18.09
CA GLN A 218 12.11 -4.53 19.05
C GLN A 218 11.72 -4.06 20.45
N PHE A 219 11.38 -2.80 20.62
CA PHE A 219 10.92 -2.25 21.90
C PHE A 219 9.71 -3.03 22.44
N GLN A 220 8.68 -3.27 21.59
CA GLN A 220 7.51 -4.05 21.98
C GLN A 220 7.91 -5.45 22.50
N SER A 221 8.86 -6.11 21.81
CA SER A 221 9.37 -7.42 22.23
C SER A 221 10.02 -7.36 23.61
N ASP A 222 10.85 -6.36 23.86
CA ASP A 222 11.65 -6.24 25.08
C ASP A 222 10.79 -5.91 26.32
N ILE A 223 9.66 -5.21 26.11
CA ILE A 223 8.70 -4.92 27.21
C ILE A 223 7.54 -5.92 27.28
N GLY A 224 7.60 -7.04 26.54
CA GLY A 224 6.59 -8.11 26.58
C GLY A 224 5.25 -7.77 25.90
N MET A 225 5.21 -6.76 25.03
CA MET A 225 4.06 -6.48 24.15
C MET A 225 4.08 -7.41 22.94
N VAL A 226 2.95 -7.48 22.22
CA VAL A 226 2.90 -8.12 20.90
C VAL A 226 3.79 -7.34 19.93
N ALA A 227 4.88 -7.96 19.48
CA ALA A 227 5.91 -7.33 18.66
C ALA A 227 5.48 -7.26 17.18
N ASP A 228 4.42 -6.50 16.86
CA ASP A 228 3.87 -6.33 15.52
C ASP A 228 4.47 -5.15 14.74
N GLY A 229 5.18 -4.27 15.43
CA GLY A 229 5.80 -3.06 14.86
C GLY A 229 4.78 -1.99 14.50
N TYR A 230 3.55 -2.09 15.00
CA TYR A 230 2.57 -1.04 14.82
C TYR A 230 2.85 0.12 15.76
N VAL A 231 2.98 1.31 15.18
CA VAL A 231 3.16 2.55 15.92
C VAL A 231 1.79 3.23 16.03
N GLY A 232 1.08 2.92 17.10
CA GLY A 232 -0.24 3.40 17.39
C GLY A 232 -0.32 4.03 18.78
N TYR A 233 -1.54 4.40 19.19
CA TYR A 233 -1.80 5.09 20.44
C TYR A 233 -1.34 4.29 21.68
N GLU A 234 -1.47 2.95 21.64
CA GLU A 234 -0.99 2.09 22.74
C GLU A 234 0.52 2.21 22.97
N LEU A 235 1.31 2.31 21.89
CA LEU A 235 2.76 2.50 21.99
C LEU A 235 3.08 3.90 22.52
N LEU A 236 2.39 4.94 22.06
CA LEU A 236 2.55 6.31 22.57
C LEU A 236 2.35 6.37 24.09
N GLN A 237 1.33 5.70 24.61
CA GLN A 237 1.05 5.67 26.04
C GLN A 237 2.15 4.99 26.90
N LYS A 238 3.06 4.21 26.28
CA LYS A 238 4.20 3.61 26.99
C LYS A 238 5.34 4.61 27.19
N PHE A 239 5.32 5.72 26.50
CA PHE A 239 6.35 6.76 26.54
C PHE A 239 5.90 8.01 27.32
N GLN A 240 4.63 8.07 27.73
CA GLN A 240 4.06 9.10 28.61
C GLN A 240 4.08 8.66 30.07
#